data_bbce3304fa083f944e77d6b4023ddb81
#
_entry.id   bbce3304fa083f944e77d6b4023ddb81
#
_cell.length_a   1.000
_cell.length_b   1.000
_cell.length_c   1.000
_cell.angle_alpha   90.00
_cell.angle_beta   90.00
_cell.angle_gamma   90.00
#
_symmetry.space_group_name_H-M   'P 1'
#
loop_
_entity.id
_entity.type
_entity.pdbx_description
1 polymer ?
#
loop_
_entity_poly.entity_id
_entity_poly.type
_entity_poly.pdbx_seq_one_letter_code
_entity_poly.pdbx_strand_id
1 'polypeptide(L)'
;MPRSRRGTARTPADLARVAEFAHENGLTVEGSFADRRTIQLSGSVERMNKAFGVQLNNYQFPGGTYRSREGHVMVPRALSDVVKRVSGLTNRPLARPHLQVRPSAVSEFDATQIAQMYDFPADVDGTGTCVGIVELGGGYTQADLDTYFAFLQVNTPNVVAVGVDGGANSPGDPADGEVEMDIEVVGSVAPGANIAVYFAPNTEGGFIDAIFAAVFDTANSPSVLSISWGAPEDAGWTAGGLSGMDLAFVYCAIFGITVLAAAGDNGSNDNVYDGKAHCDFPASNPYVIACGGTTLEVNGDDTIDEIVWDNPGFGWATGGGVSDLFGLPSWQAGKGVPANINDGVSIGRGVPDVAGNADPHTGYKVVVDGHWTVEGGTSAVAPLYAGLMALLNQSFGFPLGFITPFIYSLYETGAFVDVTKGTNQIYPAPGYSAGAGWDACSGLGRIDGKNLLAELS
;
A
#
# COMPACT_ATOMS: atom_id res chain seq x y z
N MET A 1 22.65 -17.25 3.95
CA MET A 1 23.08 -17.60 2.59
C MET A 1 22.13 -16.92 1.62
N PRO A 2 22.58 -16.15 0.63
CA PRO A 2 21.68 -15.58 -0.35
C PRO A 2 21.04 -16.71 -1.14
N ARG A 3 19.73 -16.91 -0.97
CA ARG A 3 18.98 -17.87 -1.79
C ARG A 3 19.00 -17.35 -3.23
N SER A 4 19.50 -18.17 -4.16
CA SER A 4 19.58 -17.78 -5.56
C SER A 4 18.18 -17.49 -6.09
N ARG A 5 17.92 -16.24 -6.47
CA ARG A 5 16.69 -15.77 -7.13
C ARG A 5 16.42 -16.43 -8.51
N ARG A 6 17.18 -17.50 -8.86
CA ARG A 6 17.17 -18.13 -10.18
C ARG A 6 16.05 -19.16 -10.43
N GLY A 7 15.23 -19.52 -9.42
CA GLY A 7 14.30 -20.66 -9.53
C GLY A 7 12.91 -20.36 -10.05
N THR A 8 12.52 -19.08 -10.25
CA THR A 8 11.13 -18.69 -10.54
C THR A 8 10.93 -17.95 -11.86
N ALA A 9 11.99 -17.64 -12.60
CA ALA A 9 11.91 -16.96 -13.90
C ALA A 9 11.22 -17.87 -14.94
N ARG A 10 10.37 -17.30 -15.80
CA ARG A 10 9.86 -17.98 -16.99
C ARG A 10 11.02 -18.35 -17.91
N THR A 11 10.86 -19.44 -18.64
CA THR A 11 11.92 -19.91 -19.52
C THR A 11 12.12 -18.93 -20.69
N PRO A 12 13.32 -18.78 -21.24
CA PRO A 12 13.54 -18.01 -22.47
C PRO A 12 12.63 -18.46 -23.63
N ALA A 13 12.23 -19.74 -23.65
CA ALA A 13 11.29 -20.26 -24.62
C ALA A 13 9.87 -19.67 -24.47
N ASP A 14 9.39 -19.43 -23.24
CA ASP A 14 8.09 -18.81 -23.00
C ASP A 14 8.08 -17.36 -23.50
N LEU A 15 9.15 -16.62 -23.22
CA LEU A 15 9.30 -15.23 -23.69
C LEU A 15 9.37 -15.19 -25.25
N ALA A 16 10.09 -16.12 -25.87
CA ALA A 16 10.18 -16.21 -27.32
C ALA A 16 8.82 -16.47 -27.97
N ARG A 17 7.96 -17.33 -27.38
CA ARG A 17 6.59 -17.59 -27.88
C ARG A 17 5.72 -16.34 -27.88
N VAL A 18 5.83 -15.49 -26.84
CA VAL A 18 5.09 -14.22 -26.78
C VAL A 18 5.67 -13.20 -27.75
N ALA A 19 6.99 -13.16 -27.92
CA ALA A 19 7.63 -12.27 -28.91
C ALA A 19 7.25 -12.65 -30.36
N GLU A 20 7.15 -13.95 -30.67
CA GLU A 20 6.66 -14.45 -31.97
C GLU A 20 5.22 -14.00 -32.22
N PHE A 21 4.33 -14.16 -31.23
CA PHE A 21 2.95 -13.68 -31.32
C PHE A 21 2.90 -12.15 -31.58
N ALA A 22 3.74 -11.38 -30.89
CA ALA A 22 3.83 -9.93 -31.12
C ALA A 22 4.21 -9.62 -32.57
N HIS A 23 5.23 -10.29 -33.08
CA HIS A 23 5.69 -10.10 -34.46
C HIS A 23 4.63 -10.48 -35.50
N GLU A 24 3.94 -11.62 -35.33
CA GLU A 24 2.87 -12.08 -36.21
C GLU A 24 1.69 -11.10 -36.29
N ASN A 25 1.45 -10.33 -35.21
CA ASN A 25 0.40 -9.32 -35.13
C ASN A 25 0.91 -7.90 -35.43
N GLY A 26 2.17 -7.76 -35.86
CA GLY A 26 2.79 -6.48 -36.19
C GLY A 26 2.99 -5.58 -34.98
N LEU A 27 3.09 -6.14 -33.79
CA LEU A 27 3.41 -5.43 -32.55
C LEU A 27 4.92 -5.38 -32.36
N THR A 28 5.39 -4.36 -31.65
CA THR A 28 6.80 -4.20 -31.28
C THR A 28 6.99 -4.67 -29.83
N VAL A 29 8.06 -5.40 -29.58
CA VAL A 29 8.51 -5.73 -28.21
C VAL A 29 9.40 -4.58 -27.74
N GLU A 30 8.92 -3.77 -26.81
CA GLU A 30 9.65 -2.65 -26.22
C GLU A 30 10.57 -3.10 -25.08
N GLY A 31 10.16 -4.14 -24.34
CA GLY A 31 10.92 -4.69 -23.24
C GLY A 31 10.55 -6.15 -22.95
N SER A 32 11.53 -6.89 -22.43
CA SER A 32 11.36 -8.28 -22.00
C SER A 32 12.05 -8.48 -20.67
N PHE A 33 11.27 -8.64 -19.62
CA PHE A 33 11.68 -8.68 -18.23
C PHE A 33 11.39 -10.09 -17.66
N ALA A 34 12.37 -10.97 -17.76
CA ALA A 34 12.21 -12.38 -17.33
C ALA A 34 12.00 -12.50 -15.81
N ASP A 35 12.63 -11.63 -15.04
CA ASP A 35 12.51 -11.48 -13.60
C ASP A 35 11.10 -11.05 -13.18
N ARG A 36 10.55 -10.04 -13.83
CA ARG A 36 9.17 -9.55 -13.61
C ARG A 36 8.11 -10.37 -14.34
N ARG A 37 8.48 -11.36 -15.16
CA ARG A 37 7.58 -12.16 -16.00
C ARG A 37 6.73 -11.33 -16.95
N THR A 38 7.25 -10.22 -17.43
CA THR A 38 6.54 -9.24 -18.23
C THR A 38 7.22 -9.06 -19.58
N ILE A 39 6.41 -8.93 -20.63
CA ILE A 39 6.83 -8.46 -21.94
C ILE A 39 5.99 -7.22 -22.25
N GLN A 40 6.66 -6.12 -22.53
CA GLN A 40 6.02 -4.89 -22.96
C GLN A 40 5.89 -4.87 -24.48
N LEU A 41 4.67 -4.61 -24.94
CA LEU A 41 4.33 -4.56 -26.35
C LEU A 41 3.76 -3.18 -26.71
N SER A 42 4.15 -2.65 -27.86
CA SER A 42 3.54 -1.47 -28.45
C SER A 42 3.00 -1.74 -29.84
N GLY A 43 2.04 -0.92 -30.27
CA GLY A 43 1.46 -1.00 -31.60
C GLY A 43 0.32 -0.01 -31.79
N SER A 44 -0.16 0.09 -33.05
CA SER A 44 -1.35 0.91 -33.32
C SER A 44 -2.59 0.30 -32.65
N VAL A 45 -3.61 1.13 -32.36
CA VAL A 45 -4.91 0.69 -31.83
C VAL A 45 -5.50 -0.43 -32.68
N GLU A 46 -5.41 -0.33 -34.00
CA GLU A 46 -5.90 -1.36 -34.93
C GLU A 46 -5.21 -2.71 -34.71
N ARG A 47 -3.86 -2.70 -34.56
CA ARG A 47 -3.08 -3.93 -34.32
C ARG A 47 -3.38 -4.52 -32.95
N MET A 48 -3.51 -3.69 -31.92
CA MET A 48 -3.88 -4.14 -30.56
C MET A 48 -5.29 -4.74 -30.56
N ASN A 49 -6.25 -4.09 -31.22
CA ASN A 49 -7.62 -4.62 -31.36
C ASN A 49 -7.64 -6.00 -32.01
N LYS A 50 -6.87 -6.15 -33.11
CA LYS A 50 -6.77 -7.43 -33.82
C LYS A 50 -6.07 -8.50 -33.00
N ALA A 51 -4.94 -8.17 -32.35
CA ALA A 51 -4.13 -9.12 -31.60
C ALA A 51 -4.87 -9.68 -30.39
N PHE A 52 -5.65 -8.87 -29.70
CA PHE A 52 -6.31 -9.21 -28.46
C PHE A 52 -7.84 -9.37 -28.56
N GLY A 53 -8.40 -9.21 -29.77
CA GLY A 53 -9.85 -9.41 -30.00
C GLY A 53 -10.73 -8.39 -29.29
N VAL A 54 -10.25 -7.17 -29.07
CA VAL A 54 -10.93 -6.10 -28.32
C VAL A 54 -11.21 -4.91 -29.23
N GLN A 55 -12.00 -3.95 -28.75
CA GLN A 55 -12.17 -2.63 -29.35
C GLN A 55 -11.72 -1.57 -28.36
N LEU A 56 -10.62 -0.88 -28.64
CA LEU A 56 -10.10 0.22 -27.85
C LEU A 56 -10.79 1.52 -28.24
N ASN A 57 -11.35 2.22 -27.26
CA ASN A 57 -12.04 3.49 -27.41
C ASN A 57 -11.51 4.49 -26.36
N ASN A 58 -11.66 5.78 -26.67
CA ASN A 58 -11.45 6.85 -25.70
C ASN A 58 -12.79 7.20 -25.02
N TYR A 59 -12.75 7.32 -23.70
CA TYR A 59 -13.87 7.67 -22.86
C TYR A 59 -13.60 8.98 -22.15
N GLN A 60 -14.64 9.81 -22.01
CA GLN A 60 -14.59 11.03 -21.22
C GLN A 60 -15.14 10.81 -19.82
N PHE A 61 -14.51 11.42 -18.83
CA PHE A 61 -14.98 11.45 -17.45
C PHE A 61 -14.67 12.84 -16.85
N PRO A 62 -15.19 13.20 -15.68
CA PRO A 62 -14.99 14.54 -15.09
C PRO A 62 -13.51 14.96 -14.94
N GLY A 63 -12.59 14.01 -14.74
CA GLY A 63 -11.15 14.23 -14.63
C GLY A 63 -10.37 14.21 -15.94
N GLY A 64 -11.03 14.04 -17.12
CA GLY A 64 -10.32 14.04 -18.40
C GLY A 64 -10.78 12.95 -19.37
N THR A 65 -9.83 12.35 -20.05
CA THR A 65 -10.07 11.29 -21.06
C THR A 65 -9.17 10.11 -20.77
N TYR A 66 -9.71 8.91 -20.81
CA TYR A 66 -8.92 7.69 -20.75
C TYR A 66 -9.25 6.75 -21.91
N ARG A 67 -8.29 5.89 -22.26
CA ARG A 67 -8.52 4.79 -23.20
C ARG A 67 -8.98 3.57 -22.42
N SER A 68 -9.98 2.87 -22.95
CA SER A 68 -10.38 1.56 -22.44
C SER A 68 -10.87 0.66 -23.55
N ARG A 69 -11.16 -0.58 -23.23
CA ARG A 69 -11.57 -1.62 -24.17
C ARG A 69 -13.03 -2.01 -23.99
N GLU A 70 -13.62 -2.41 -25.10
CA GLU A 70 -14.83 -3.23 -25.12
C GLU A 70 -14.46 -4.66 -25.52
N GLY A 71 -15.21 -5.62 -25.00
CA GLY A 71 -14.98 -7.05 -25.26
C GLY A 71 -13.98 -7.69 -24.30
N HIS A 72 -13.96 -9.02 -24.34
CA HIS A 72 -13.03 -9.84 -23.56
C HIS A 72 -11.69 -9.92 -24.27
N VAL A 73 -10.60 -9.82 -23.50
CA VAL A 73 -9.26 -10.01 -24.03
C VAL A 73 -9.07 -11.45 -24.44
N MET A 74 -8.71 -11.67 -25.69
CA MET A 74 -8.46 -12.97 -26.27
C MET A 74 -6.96 -13.23 -26.35
N VAL A 75 -6.52 -14.38 -25.86
CA VAL A 75 -5.15 -14.86 -26.02
C VAL A 75 -5.19 -16.17 -26.80
N PRO A 76 -4.34 -16.38 -27.80
CA PRO A 76 -4.29 -17.63 -28.52
C PRO A 76 -4.14 -18.83 -27.60
N ARG A 77 -4.86 -19.93 -27.90
CA ARG A 77 -4.79 -21.15 -27.09
C ARG A 77 -3.35 -21.66 -26.90
N ALA A 78 -2.51 -21.44 -27.90
CA ALA A 78 -1.09 -21.78 -27.83
C ALA A 78 -0.30 -21.00 -26.76
N LEU A 79 -0.82 -19.89 -26.26
CA LEU A 79 -0.18 -19.05 -25.22
C LEU A 79 -0.90 -19.10 -23.87
N SER A 80 -2.02 -19.83 -23.76
CA SER A 80 -2.85 -19.84 -22.53
C SER A 80 -2.14 -20.43 -21.30
N ASP A 81 -1.13 -21.24 -21.51
CA ASP A 81 -0.26 -21.78 -20.46
C ASP A 81 0.80 -20.78 -19.99
N VAL A 82 1.18 -19.82 -20.84
CA VAL A 82 2.22 -18.83 -20.61
C VAL A 82 1.64 -17.50 -20.17
N VAL A 83 0.73 -16.92 -20.96
CA VAL A 83 0.14 -15.61 -20.69
C VAL A 83 -0.99 -15.75 -19.67
N LYS A 84 -0.81 -15.14 -18.52
CA LYS A 84 -1.81 -15.13 -17.44
C LYS A 84 -2.62 -13.84 -17.39
N ARG A 85 -2.04 -12.75 -17.87
CA ARG A 85 -2.65 -11.42 -17.87
C ARG A 85 -2.21 -10.64 -19.11
N VAL A 86 -3.09 -9.78 -19.59
CA VAL A 86 -2.78 -8.69 -20.54
C VAL A 86 -3.27 -7.40 -19.90
N SER A 87 -2.36 -6.50 -19.59
CA SER A 87 -2.61 -5.19 -18.99
C SER A 87 -2.26 -4.06 -19.98
N GLY A 88 -2.55 -2.80 -19.63
CA GLY A 88 -2.23 -1.64 -20.44
C GLY A 88 -3.20 -1.36 -21.59
N LEU A 89 -4.22 -2.19 -21.81
CA LEU A 89 -5.29 -1.91 -22.77
C LEU A 89 -6.25 -0.81 -22.27
N THR A 90 -6.30 -0.58 -20.97
CA THR A 90 -6.91 0.58 -20.35
C THR A 90 -5.83 1.41 -19.64
N ASN A 91 -5.96 2.74 -19.68
CA ASN A 91 -5.17 3.68 -18.89
C ASN A 91 -6.07 4.53 -17.98
N ARG A 92 -7.25 4.00 -17.63
CA ARG A 92 -8.10 4.61 -16.61
C ARG A 92 -7.35 4.60 -15.29
N PRO A 93 -7.24 5.75 -14.59
CA PRO A 93 -6.71 5.78 -13.24
C PRO A 93 -7.48 4.82 -12.34
N LEU A 94 -6.78 4.02 -11.57
CA LEU A 94 -7.36 2.96 -10.75
C LEU A 94 -7.41 3.33 -9.29
N ALA A 95 -6.25 3.61 -8.72
CA ALA A 95 -6.06 3.86 -7.31
C ALA A 95 -6.04 5.36 -7.00
N ARG A 96 -6.27 5.69 -5.75
CA ARG A 96 -6.10 7.03 -5.19
C ARG A 96 -5.18 6.95 -3.98
N PRO A 97 -4.47 8.04 -3.65
CA PRO A 97 -3.74 8.11 -2.40
C PRO A 97 -4.73 8.20 -1.24
N HIS A 98 -4.36 7.65 -0.10
CA HIS A 98 -5.12 7.71 1.15
C HIS A 98 -4.57 8.84 2.03
N LEU A 99 -4.52 10.03 1.44
CA LEU A 99 -4.02 11.28 2.02
C LEU A 99 -5.15 12.27 2.25
N GLN A 100 -5.12 12.92 3.42
CA GLN A 100 -6.00 14.04 3.74
C GLN A 100 -5.19 15.22 4.22
N VAL A 101 -5.42 16.40 3.61
CA VAL A 101 -4.73 17.65 3.94
C VAL A 101 -5.67 18.55 4.69
N ARG A 102 -5.20 19.15 5.79
CA ARG A 102 -5.98 20.11 6.53
C ARG A 102 -5.25 21.44 6.73
N PRO A 103 -5.88 22.59 6.37
CA PRO A 103 -5.26 23.91 6.50
C PRO A 103 -5.00 24.39 7.93
N SER A 104 -5.65 23.78 8.94
CA SER A 104 -5.46 24.11 10.36
C SER A 104 -5.71 22.88 11.23
N ALA A 105 -4.63 22.22 11.65
CA ALA A 105 -4.67 21.13 12.63
C ALA A 105 -4.99 21.67 14.04
N VAL A 106 -5.55 20.80 14.89
CA VAL A 106 -5.72 21.06 16.33
C VAL A 106 -4.40 20.82 17.06
N SER A 107 -3.71 19.74 16.65
CA SER A 107 -2.35 19.40 17.08
C SER A 107 -1.57 18.93 15.87
N GLU A 108 -0.28 19.17 15.83
CA GLU A 108 0.62 18.70 14.80
C GLU A 108 1.80 17.97 15.45
N PHE A 109 2.20 16.86 14.83
CA PHE A 109 3.34 16.06 15.28
C PHE A 109 4.29 15.84 14.11
N ASP A 110 5.57 15.73 14.38
CA ASP A 110 6.46 15.06 13.44
C ASP A 110 6.43 13.54 13.69
N ALA A 111 6.83 12.76 12.67
CA ALA A 111 6.77 11.31 12.78
C ALA A 111 7.70 10.73 13.86
N THR A 112 8.75 11.45 14.26
CA THR A 112 9.62 11.04 15.38
C THR A 112 8.90 11.10 16.72
N GLN A 113 8.02 12.10 16.91
CA GLN A 113 7.20 12.22 18.12
C GLN A 113 6.19 11.07 18.20
N ILE A 114 5.54 10.72 17.08
CA ILE A 114 4.63 9.56 17.04
C ILE A 114 5.39 8.26 17.31
N ALA A 115 6.57 8.07 16.71
CA ALA A 115 7.40 6.90 16.98
C ALA A 115 7.81 6.77 18.47
N GLN A 116 8.10 7.90 19.13
CA GLN A 116 8.38 7.93 20.58
C GLN A 116 7.15 7.56 21.40
N MET A 117 5.97 8.10 21.07
CA MET A 117 4.70 7.81 21.74
C MET A 117 4.29 6.34 21.57
N TYR A 118 4.75 5.69 20.50
CA TYR A 118 4.49 4.28 20.19
C TYR A 118 5.61 3.34 20.66
N ASP A 119 6.52 3.86 21.49
CA ASP A 119 7.65 3.12 22.05
C ASP A 119 8.51 2.40 20.98
N PHE A 120 8.75 3.04 19.83
CA PHE A 120 9.60 2.43 18.80
C PHE A 120 11.04 2.26 19.29
N PRO A 121 11.77 1.22 18.87
CA PRO A 121 13.14 0.97 19.31
C PRO A 121 14.06 2.16 18.99
N ALA A 122 14.64 2.79 20.02
CA ALA A 122 15.49 3.98 19.89
C ALA A 122 17.00 3.66 19.72
N ASP A 123 17.38 2.40 19.92
CA ASP A 123 18.79 1.96 19.84
C ASP A 123 19.23 1.62 18.41
N VAL A 124 18.31 1.68 17.45
CA VAL A 124 18.51 1.35 16.03
C VAL A 124 17.88 2.45 15.17
N ASP A 125 18.39 2.62 13.96
CA ASP A 125 18.00 3.68 13.03
C ASP A 125 17.62 3.18 11.63
N GLY A 126 17.55 1.86 11.43
CA GLY A 126 17.28 1.24 10.13
C GLY A 126 18.54 1.01 9.27
N THR A 127 19.75 1.34 9.76
CA THR A 127 20.99 1.13 9.00
C THR A 127 21.11 -0.29 8.46
N GLY A 128 21.45 -0.41 7.18
CA GLY A 128 21.59 -1.68 6.48
C GLY A 128 20.28 -2.26 5.93
N THR A 129 19.17 -1.55 6.07
CA THR A 129 17.87 -1.91 5.50
C THR A 129 17.50 -1.02 4.31
N CYS A 130 16.49 -1.42 3.56
CA CYS A 130 15.89 -0.59 2.52
C CYS A 130 14.36 -0.74 2.60
N VAL A 131 13.67 0.40 2.62
CA VAL A 131 12.21 0.49 2.49
C VAL A 131 11.88 0.88 1.06
N GLY A 132 11.04 0.08 0.40
CA GLY A 132 10.43 0.44 -0.88
C GLY A 132 9.13 1.21 -0.64
N ILE A 133 8.86 2.22 -1.44
CA ILE A 133 7.60 2.95 -1.47
C ILE A 133 7.02 2.83 -2.88
N VAL A 134 5.72 2.55 -3.01
CA VAL A 134 5.06 2.44 -4.31
C VAL A 134 4.22 3.68 -4.57
N GLU A 135 4.55 4.40 -5.65
CA GLU A 135 3.88 5.63 -6.05
C GLU A 135 3.25 5.53 -7.44
N LEU A 136 2.02 5.99 -7.57
CA LEU A 136 1.26 5.93 -8.81
C LEU A 136 1.02 7.32 -9.43
N GLY A 137 1.74 8.30 -8.96
CA GLY A 137 1.76 9.71 -9.40
C GLY A 137 2.65 10.51 -8.48
N GLY A 138 2.73 11.81 -8.70
CA GLY A 138 3.47 12.71 -7.84
C GLY A 138 5.00 12.66 -7.99
N GLY A 139 5.65 13.33 -7.09
CA GLY A 139 7.08 13.40 -6.99
C GLY A 139 7.55 14.06 -5.70
N TYR A 140 8.84 14.15 -5.54
CA TYR A 140 9.49 14.83 -4.42
C TYR A 140 10.67 15.65 -4.92
N THR A 141 11.04 16.68 -4.17
CA THR A 141 12.28 17.41 -4.40
C THR A 141 13.30 17.14 -3.30
N GLN A 142 14.58 17.09 -3.66
CA GLN A 142 15.64 16.95 -2.66
C GLN A 142 15.67 18.13 -1.68
N ALA A 143 15.26 19.33 -2.14
CA ALA A 143 15.24 20.54 -1.32
C ALA A 143 14.19 20.47 -0.19
N ASP A 144 13.04 19.85 -0.44
CA ASP A 144 11.99 19.65 0.55
C ASP A 144 12.43 18.62 1.59
N LEU A 145 12.96 17.50 1.14
CA LEU A 145 13.54 16.49 2.04
C LEU A 145 14.66 17.06 2.91
N ASP A 146 15.59 17.82 2.32
CA ASP A 146 16.67 18.45 3.09
C ASP A 146 16.14 19.47 4.11
N THR A 147 15.08 20.21 3.76
CA THR A 147 14.40 21.16 4.67
C THR A 147 13.74 20.43 5.83
N TYR A 148 13.02 19.36 5.53
CA TYR A 148 12.31 18.57 6.55
C TYR A 148 13.28 17.87 7.51
N PHE A 149 14.28 17.13 7.01
CA PHE A 149 15.22 16.40 7.86
C PHE A 149 16.18 17.32 8.62
N ALA A 150 16.51 18.50 8.06
CA ALA A 150 17.23 19.54 8.82
C ALA A 150 16.40 20.07 10.00
N PHE A 151 15.09 20.21 9.87
CA PHE A 151 14.20 20.58 10.98
C PHE A 151 14.23 19.51 12.09
N LEU A 152 14.20 18.24 11.74
CA LEU A 152 14.32 17.13 12.70
C LEU A 152 15.73 16.96 13.29
N GLN A 153 16.72 17.65 12.75
CA GLN A 153 18.14 17.54 13.13
C GLN A 153 18.71 16.12 12.89
N VAL A 154 18.22 15.44 11.88
CA VAL A 154 18.74 14.15 11.41
C VAL A 154 19.31 14.30 10.00
N ASN A 155 20.13 13.34 9.58
CA ASN A 155 20.62 13.31 8.20
C ASN A 155 19.46 12.95 7.24
N THR A 156 19.39 13.62 6.10
CA THR A 156 18.50 13.21 5.02
C THR A 156 18.84 11.78 4.59
N PRO A 157 17.87 10.84 4.61
CA PRO A 157 18.11 9.48 4.16
C PRO A 157 18.47 9.43 2.67
N ASN A 158 19.11 8.35 2.25
CA ASN A 158 19.38 8.14 0.83
C ASN A 158 18.10 7.70 0.12
N VAL A 159 17.51 8.58 -0.68
CA VAL A 159 16.28 8.35 -1.44
C VAL A 159 16.59 8.15 -2.91
N VAL A 160 16.11 7.06 -3.51
CA VAL A 160 16.34 6.70 -4.91
C VAL A 160 15.00 6.56 -5.63
N ALA A 161 14.79 7.34 -6.69
CA ALA A 161 13.63 7.21 -7.57
C ALA A 161 13.87 6.08 -8.60
N VAL A 162 12.94 5.14 -8.66
CA VAL A 162 12.95 4.01 -9.60
C VAL A 162 11.74 4.10 -10.53
N GLY A 163 11.97 4.41 -11.80
CA GLY A 163 10.92 4.48 -12.81
C GLY A 163 10.48 3.08 -13.28
N VAL A 164 9.17 2.85 -13.33
CA VAL A 164 8.53 1.61 -13.79
C VAL A 164 7.50 1.92 -14.86
N ASP A 165 7.57 1.26 -16.02
CA ASP A 165 6.62 1.39 -17.12
C ASP A 165 6.41 2.83 -17.62
N GLY A 166 7.46 3.67 -17.51
CA GLY A 166 7.42 5.08 -17.88
C GLY A 166 6.95 6.02 -16.77
N GLY A 167 6.64 5.52 -15.59
CA GLY A 167 6.49 6.35 -14.40
C GLY A 167 7.83 6.95 -13.99
N ALA A 168 7.80 8.11 -13.35
CA ALA A 168 8.99 8.82 -12.91
C ALA A 168 8.65 9.76 -11.76
N ASN A 169 9.66 10.14 -10.99
CA ASN A 169 9.56 11.25 -10.04
C ASN A 169 9.20 12.55 -10.81
N SER A 170 8.02 13.10 -10.55
CA SER A 170 7.44 14.22 -11.34
C SER A 170 6.90 15.31 -10.40
N PRO A 171 7.77 16.08 -9.71
CA PRO A 171 7.34 17.15 -8.82
C PRO A 171 6.50 18.21 -9.51
N GLY A 172 5.52 18.78 -8.81
CA GLY A 172 4.51 19.71 -9.32
C GLY A 172 3.20 19.03 -9.70
N ASP A 173 2.99 17.80 -9.24
CA ASP A 173 1.77 17.01 -9.41
C ASP A 173 0.88 17.10 -8.14
N PRO A 174 -0.45 17.04 -8.25
CA PRO A 174 -1.34 17.03 -7.09
C PRO A 174 -1.09 15.89 -6.08
N ALA A 175 -0.34 14.87 -6.44
CA ALA A 175 0.00 13.75 -5.56
C ALA A 175 1.38 13.91 -4.86
N ASP A 176 2.04 15.06 -4.98
CA ASP A 176 3.34 15.29 -4.34
C ASP A 176 3.28 15.16 -2.82
N GLY A 177 2.18 15.63 -2.20
CA GLY A 177 1.96 15.46 -0.77
C GLY A 177 2.02 14.01 -0.32
N GLU A 178 1.44 13.09 -1.07
CA GLU A 178 1.51 11.64 -0.80
C GLU A 178 2.96 11.16 -0.80
N VAL A 179 3.69 11.48 -1.88
CA VAL A 179 5.07 11.01 -2.08
C VAL A 179 6.01 11.57 -1.00
N GLU A 180 5.91 12.88 -0.72
CA GLU A 180 6.78 13.54 0.25
C GLU A 180 6.46 13.08 1.67
N MET A 181 5.18 12.94 2.05
CA MET A 181 4.79 12.41 3.35
C MET A 181 5.31 10.98 3.56
N ASP A 182 5.15 10.09 2.59
CA ASP A 182 5.62 8.70 2.70
C ASP A 182 7.13 8.65 2.96
N ILE A 183 7.92 9.43 2.21
CA ILE A 183 9.38 9.49 2.36
C ILE A 183 9.75 10.09 3.73
N GLU A 184 9.12 11.22 4.11
CA GLU A 184 9.43 11.95 5.33
C GLU A 184 9.08 11.14 6.58
N VAL A 185 7.96 10.41 6.56
CA VAL A 185 7.55 9.53 7.66
C VAL A 185 8.51 8.34 7.81
N VAL A 186 8.81 7.61 6.73
CA VAL A 186 9.79 6.51 6.76
C VAL A 186 11.15 7.00 7.26
N GLY A 187 11.64 8.10 6.68
CA GLY A 187 12.96 8.65 7.01
C GLY A 187 13.06 9.20 8.43
N SER A 188 11.96 9.68 9.00
CA SER A 188 11.90 10.12 10.40
C SER A 188 12.03 8.97 11.38
N VAL A 189 11.37 7.85 11.07
CA VAL A 189 11.38 6.64 11.92
C VAL A 189 12.67 5.86 11.77
N ALA A 190 13.17 5.73 10.55
CA ALA A 190 14.34 4.92 10.22
C ALA A 190 15.38 5.71 9.40
N PRO A 191 16.01 6.74 9.99
CA PRO A 191 16.87 7.69 9.25
C PRO A 191 18.14 7.07 8.66
N GLY A 192 18.54 5.89 9.11
CA GLY A 192 19.66 5.12 8.55
C GLY A 192 19.26 4.16 7.43
N ALA A 193 17.97 3.97 7.16
CA ALA A 193 17.50 3.13 6.08
C ALA A 193 17.68 3.83 4.71
N ASN A 194 17.92 3.04 3.65
CA ASN A 194 17.71 3.54 2.29
C ASN A 194 16.22 3.52 1.94
N ILE A 195 15.80 4.45 1.10
CA ILE A 195 14.42 4.52 0.60
C ILE A 195 14.45 4.40 -0.92
N ALA A 196 13.71 3.46 -1.49
CA ALA A 196 13.58 3.29 -2.94
C ALA A 196 12.11 3.52 -3.34
N VAL A 197 11.84 4.61 -4.06
CA VAL A 197 10.49 5.02 -4.47
C VAL A 197 10.23 4.51 -5.88
N TYR A 198 9.27 3.61 -6.04
CA TYR A 198 8.91 2.95 -7.30
C TYR A 198 7.72 3.68 -7.94
N PHE A 199 8.02 4.57 -8.89
CA PHE A 199 7.03 5.34 -9.64
C PHE A 199 6.49 4.55 -10.82
N ALA A 200 5.18 4.35 -10.89
CA ALA A 200 4.52 3.66 -11.98
C ALA A 200 3.24 4.41 -12.43
N PRO A 201 2.77 4.18 -13.67
CA PRO A 201 1.47 4.71 -14.08
C PRO A 201 0.33 4.18 -13.20
N ASN A 202 -0.63 5.04 -12.85
CA ASN A 202 -1.82 4.67 -12.06
C ASN A 202 -2.78 3.79 -12.86
N THR A 203 -2.39 2.53 -13.06
CA THR A 203 -3.16 1.49 -13.75
C THR A 203 -2.94 0.16 -13.06
N GLU A 204 -3.82 -0.83 -13.25
CA GLU A 204 -3.58 -2.20 -12.73
C GLU A 204 -2.20 -2.74 -13.13
N GLY A 205 -1.80 -2.51 -14.37
CA GLY A 205 -0.51 -2.98 -14.88
C GLY A 205 0.65 -2.32 -14.18
N GLY A 206 0.65 -0.98 -14.13
CA GLY A 206 1.72 -0.19 -13.49
C GLY A 206 1.86 -0.53 -12.02
N PHE A 207 0.74 -0.64 -11.28
CA PHE A 207 0.76 -0.99 -9.86
C PHE A 207 1.41 -2.36 -9.63
N ILE A 208 0.97 -3.40 -10.36
CA ILE A 208 1.54 -4.74 -10.25
C ILE A 208 3.02 -4.75 -10.63
N ASP A 209 3.38 -4.05 -11.68
CA ASP A 209 4.75 -4.03 -12.19
C ASP A 209 5.68 -3.22 -11.27
N ALA A 210 5.17 -2.21 -10.51
CA ALA A 210 5.90 -1.53 -9.45
C ALA A 210 6.28 -2.49 -8.31
N ILE A 211 5.32 -3.31 -7.84
CA ILE A 211 5.59 -4.31 -6.79
C ILE A 211 6.59 -5.34 -7.29
N PHE A 212 6.44 -5.86 -8.50
CA PHE A 212 7.42 -6.78 -9.07
C PHE A 212 8.79 -6.12 -9.27
N ALA A 213 8.84 -4.83 -9.63
CA ALA A 213 10.09 -4.09 -9.71
C ALA A 213 10.80 -4.08 -8.36
N ALA A 214 10.09 -3.78 -7.27
CA ALA A 214 10.63 -3.82 -5.92
C ALA A 214 11.11 -5.24 -5.52
N VAL A 215 10.31 -6.27 -5.79
CA VAL A 215 10.66 -7.68 -5.48
C VAL A 215 11.97 -8.11 -6.15
N PHE A 216 12.20 -7.69 -7.39
CA PHE A 216 13.36 -8.13 -8.17
C PHE A 216 14.48 -7.09 -8.26
N ASP A 217 14.35 -5.96 -7.55
CA ASP A 217 15.41 -4.96 -7.45
C ASP A 217 16.58 -5.49 -6.64
N THR A 218 17.68 -5.80 -7.33
CA THR A 218 18.91 -6.29 -6.69
C THR A 218 19.85 -5.15 -6.30
N ALA A 219 19.61 -3.93 -6.80
CA ALA A 219 20.41 -2.76 -6.48
C ALA A 219 19.99 -2.18 -5.13
N ASN A 220 18.69 -1.96 -4.92
CA ASN A 220 18.15 -1.41 -3.67
C ASN A 220 17.77 -2.51 -2.68
N SER A 221 17.32 -3.67 -3.17
CA SER A 221 16.98 -4.85 -2.36
C SER A 221 16.04 -4.55 -1.17
N PRO A 222 14.86 -3.93 -1.40
CA PRO A 222 13.97 -3.57 -0.30
C PRO A 222 13.54 -4.81 0.49
N SER A 223 13.51 -4.67 1.81
CA SER A 223 13.04 -5.70 2.76
C SER A 223 11.66 -5.38 3.34
N VAL A 224 11.21 -4.16 3.12
CA VAL A 224 9.89 -3.65 3.50
C VAL A 224 9.31 -2.91 2.30
N LEU A 225 7.99 -2.96 2.10
CA LEU A 225 7.28 -2.22 1.06
C LEU A 225 6.09 -1.50 1.67
N SER A 226 6.04 -0.17 1.53
CA SER A 226 4.92 0.69 1.90
C SER A 226 4.06 0.98 0.69
N ILE A 227 2.73 0.91 0.86
CA ILE A 227 1.74 1.17 -0.17
C ILE A 227 0.64 2.04 0.42
N SER A 228 0.58 3.27 -0.05
CA SER A 228 -0.39 4.29 0.38
C SER A 228 -1.50 4.53 -0.64
N TRP A 229 -1.55 3.75 -1.69
CA TRP A 229 -2.53 3.82 -2.78
C TRP A 229 -3.44 2.61 -2.79
N GLY A 230 -4.75 2.86 -3.01
CA GLY A 230 -5.72 1.79 -3.09
C GLY A 230 -7.01 2.18 -3.80
N ALA A 231 -7.91 1.21 -3.86
CA ALA A 231 -9.26 1.36 -4.39
C ALA A 231 -10.16 0.25 -3.84
N PRO A 232 -11.49 0.44 -3.80
CA PRO A 232 -12.42 -0.59 -3.33
C PRO A 232 -12.17 -1.94 -4.00
N GLU A 233 -12.06 -3.01 -3.22
CA GLU A 233 -11.71 -4.34 -3.72
C GLU A 233 -12.67 -4.89 -4.78
N ASP A 234 -13.93 -4.52 -4.71
CA ASP A 234 -15.02 -4.97 -5.57
C ASP A 234 -15.42 -3.94 -6.65
N ALA A 235 -14.75 -2.77 -6.68
CA ALA A 235 -15.04 -1.70 -7.62
C ALA A 235 -13.76 -1.17 -8.29
N GLY A 236 -13.66 -1.38 -9.58
CA GLY A 236 -12.54 -0.87 -10.39
C GLY A 236 -11.48 -1.89 -10.78
N TRP A 237 -11.30 -2.94 -10.01
CA TRP A 237 -10.34 -4.01 -10.30
C TRP A 237 -10.92 -5.04 -11.28
N THR A 238 -10.09 -5.55 -12.18
CA THR A 238 -10.44 -6.74 -12.96
C THR A 238 -10.01 -8.00 -12.20
N ALA A 239 -10.64 -9.14 -12.49
CA ALA A 239 -10.19 -10.42 -11.93
C ALA A 239 -8.72 -10.74 -12.26
N GLY A 240 -8.24 -10.25 -13.42
CA GLY A 240 -6.83 -10.37 -13.80
C GLY A 240 -5.92 -9.45 -12.99
N GLY A 241 -6.39 -8.24 -12.67
CA GLY A 241 -5.70 -7.28 -11.79
C GLY A 241 -5.54 -7.84 -10.39
N LEU A 242 -6.64 -8.26 -9.77
CA LEU A 242 -6.64 -8.89 -8.43
C LEU A 242 -5.69 -10.10 -8.37
N SER A 243 -5.78 -11.02 -9.34
CA SER A 243 -4.88 -12.18 -9.38
C SER A 243 -3.42 -11.80 -9.62
N GLY A 244 -3.17 -10.71 -10.35
CA GLY A 244 -1.81 -10.20 -10.58
C GLY A 244 -1.19 -9.61 -9.33
N MET A 245 -1.96 -8.81 -8.58
CA MET A 245 -1.56 -8.25 -7.29
C MET A 245 -1.32 -9.35 -6.26
N ASP A 246 -2.27 -10.30 -6.13
CA ASP A 246 -2.11 -11.44 -5.23
C ASP A 246 -0.80 -12.21 -5.52
N LEU A 247 -0.53 -12.48 -6.79
CA LEU A 247 0.74 -13.11 -7.18
C LEU A 247 1.95 -12.26 -6.79
N ALA A 248 1.91 -10.94 -6.96
CA ALA A 248 3.02 -10.05 -6.60
C ALA A 248 3.28 -10.10 -5.08
N PHE A 249 2.24 -10.08 -4.25
CA PHE A 249 2.38 -10.20 -2.79
C PHE A 249 2.84 -11.58 -2.34
N VAL A 250 2.40 -12.66 -3.00
CA VAL A 250 3.00 -14.00 -2.78
C VAL A 250 4.51 -13.98 -3.04
N TYR A 251 4.96 -13.25 -4.07
CA TYR A 251 6.38 -13.09 -4.32
C TYR A 251 7.07 -12.25 -3.24
N CYS A 252 6.46 -11.17 -2.75
CA CYS A 252 6.97 -10.44 -1.59
C CYS A 252 7.20 -11.40 -0.41
N ALA A 253 6.21 -12.21 -0.08
CA ALA A 253 6.31 -13.20 1.01
C ALA A 253 7.43 -14.24 0.77
N ILE A 254 7.57 -14.77 -0.45
CA ILE A 254 8.63 -15.74 -0.81
C ILE A 254 10.02 -15.10 -0.71
N PHE A 255 10.17 -13.82 -1.08
CA PHE A 255 11.45 -13.13 -1.07
C PHE A 255 11.76 -12.45 0.26
N GLY A 256 10.89 -12.56 1.25
CA GLY A 256 11.11 -12.04 2.60
C GLY A 256 10.91 -10.53 2.69
N ILE A 257 9.98 -9.98 1.91
CA ILE A 257 9.59 -8.57 1.96
C ILE A 257 8.32 -8.44 2.79
N THR A 258 8.34 -7.61 3.82
CA THR A 258 7.16 -7.22 4.58
C THR A 258 6.40 -6.16 3.81
N VAL A 259 5.11 -6.34 3.58
CA VAL A 259 4.27 -5.37 2.86
C VAL A 259 3.27 -4.76 3.81
N LEU A 260 3.19 -3.43 3.82
CA LEU A 260 2.19 -2.66 4.56
C LEU A 260 1.33 -1.89 3.55
N ALA A 261 0.04 -1.81 3.81
CA ALA A 261 -0.88 -1.08 2.95
C ALA A 261 -1.90 -0.28 3.77
N ALA A 262 -2.09 0.98 3.40
CA ALA A 262 -3.11 1.85 3.97
C ALA A 262 -4.51 1.28 3.74
N ALA A 263 -5.38 1.31 4.76
CA ALA A 263 -6.70 0.67 4.72
C ALA A 263 -7.80 1.55 4.12
N GLY A 264 -7.48 2.78 3.74
CA GLY A 264 -8.42 3.74 3.16
C GLY A 264 -8.86 4.84 4.12
N ASP A 265 -9.37 5.93 3.56
CA ASP A 265 -9.70 7.18 4.27
C ASP A 265 -11.19 7.54 4.22
N ASN A 266 -12.00 6.74 3.56
CA ASN A 266 -13.41 7.04 3.34
C ASN A 266 -14.34 6.11 4.14
N GLY A 267 -13.84 5.62 5.28
CA GLY A 267 -14.59 4.78 6.20
C GLY A 267 -15.08 3.50 5.54
N SER A 268 -16.19 3.01 6.05
CA SER A 268 -16.79 1.74 5.61
C SER A 268 -17.30 1.75 4.16
N ASN A 269 -17.52 2.90 3.52
CA ASN A 269 -18.02 2.93 2.15
C ASN A 269 -16.92 2.98 1.08
N ASP A 270 -15.70 3.22 1.48
CA ASP A 270 -14.53 3.37 0.59
C ASP A 270 -14.82 4.20 -0.67
N ASN A 271 -15.58 5.30 -0.50
CA ASN A 271 -16.01 6.20 -1.57
C ASN A 271 -16.94 5.57 -2.65
N VAL A 272 -17.57 4.44 -2.33
CA VAL A 272 -18.64 3.83 -3.11
C VAL A 272 -19.98 4.11 -2.44
N TYR A 273 -20.86 4.86 -3.12
CA TYR A 273 -22.10 5.36 -2.53
C TYR A 273 -23.32 4.50 -2.91
N ASP A 274 -23.19 3.19 -2.81
CA ASP A 274 -24.25 2.21 -3.11
C ASP A 274 -25.02 1.72 -1.87
N GLY A 275 -24.63 2.22 -0.68
CA GLY A 275 -25.25 1.86 0.60
C GLY A 275 -24.66 0.60 1.24
N LYS A 276 -23.53 0.12 0.76
CA LYS A 276 -22.78 -1.03 1.30
C LYS A 276 -21.44 -0.62 1.89
N ALA A 277 -20.90 -1.51 2.70
CA ALA A 277 -19.53 -1.45 3.16
C ALA A 277 -18.59 -2.09 2.12
N HIS A 278 -17.42 -1.48 1.92
CA HIS A 278 -16.37 -1.91 1.00
C HIS A 278 -15.03 -1.86 1.71
N CYS A 279 -14.20 -2.89 1.52
CA CYS A 279 -12.82 -2.87 1.96
C CYS A 279 -11.92 -2.31 0.85
N ASP A 280 -10.92 -1.54 1.23
CA ASP A 280 -9.89 -1.09 0.30
C ASP A 280 -8.94 -2.23 -0.08
N PHE A 281 -8.49 -2.24 -1.31
CA PHE A 281 -7.45 -3.11 -1.83
C PHE A 281 -6.30 -2.25 -2.37
N PRO A 282 -5.03 -2.54 -1.94
CA PRO A 282 -4.52 -3.85 -1.55
C PRO A 282 -4.60 -4.21 -0.06
N ALA A 283 -5.11 -3.36 0.81
CA ALA A 283 -5.17 -3.64 2.25
C ALA A 283 -5.94 -4.95 2.59
N SER A 284 -6.99 -5.28 1.83
CA SER A 284 -7.75 -6.51 2.02
C SER A 284 -7.01 -7.79 1.60
N ASN A 285 -5.83 -7.69 0.95
CA ASN A 285 -5.05 -8.87 0.58
C ASN A 285 -4.45 -9.57 1.81
N PRO A 286 -4.55 -10.91 1.93
CA PRO A 286 -4.01 -11.64 3.08
C PRO A 286 -2.48 -11.58 3.25
N TYR A 287 -1.72 -11.22 2.22
CA TYR A 287 -0.26 -11.17 2.26
C TYR A 287 0.30 -9.81 2.66
N VAL A 288 -0.55 -8.83 2.99
CA VAL A 288 -0.14 -7.51 3.46
C VAL A 288 -0.54 -7.30 4.92
N ILE A 289 0.12 -6.37 5.60
CA ILE A 289 -0.33 -5.81 6.87
C ILE A 289 -1.19 -4.59 6.54
N ALA A 290 -2.47 -4.68 6.80
CA ALA A 290 -3.41 -3.58 6.59
C ALA A 290 -3.32 -2.58 7.73
N CYS A 291 -3.11 -1.30 7.41
CA CYS A 291 -2.89 -0.22 8.35
C CYS A 291 -4.12 0.70 8.39
N GLY A 292 -4.89 0.63 9.46
CA GLY A 292 -6.02 1.50 9.75
C GLY A 292 -5.62 2.78 10.48
N GLY A 293 -6.59 3.67 10.70
CA GLY A 293 -6.37 5.01 11.24
C GLY A 293 -7.02 5.24 12.60
N THR A 294 -6.29 5.95 13.47
CA THR A 294 -6.76 6.47 14.76
C THR A 294 -6.64 7.99 14.81
N THR A 295 -7.36 8.60 15.75
CA THR A 295 -7.15 9.97 16.23
C THR A 295 -6.40 9.89 17.54
N LEU A 296 -5.29 10.61 17.65
CA LEU A 296 -4.44 10.64 18.82
C LEU A 296 -4.89 11.77 19.77
N GLU A 297 -5.11 11.47 21.02
CA GLU A 297 -5.40 12.42 22.08
C GLU A 297 -4.24 12.43 23.09
N VAL A 298 -3.56 13.58 23.24
CA VAL A 298 -2.50 13.75 24.24
C VAL A 298 -3.11 14.33 25.50
N ASN A 299 -2.98 13.60 26.61
CA ASN A 299 -3.47 14.01 27.93
C ASN A 299 -2.50 15.00 28.61
N GLY A 300 -2.99 15.72 29.62
CA GLY A 300 -2.18 16.70 30.34
C GLY A 300 -1.03 16.14 31.18
N ASP A 301 -0.91 14.80 31.28
CA ASP A 301 0.17 14.05 31.93
C ASP A 301 1.09 13.34 30.93
N ASP A 302 1.04 13.78 29.66
CA ASP A 302 1.79 13.23 28.53
C ASP A 302 1.44 11.76 28.16
N THR A 303 0.39 11.21 28.75
CA THR A 303 -0.17 9.94 28.26
C THR A 303 -0.98 10.14 27.01
N ILE A 304 -1.09 9.12 26.18
CA ILE A 304 -1.87 9.15 24.95
C ILE A 304 -3.06 8.21 25.05
N ASP A 305 -4.22 8.70 24.59
CA ASP A 305 -5.40 7.89 24.30
C ASP A 305 -5.61 7.89 22.78
N GLU A 306 -6.18 6.83 22.26
CA GLU A 306 -6.52 6.71 20.85
C GLU A 306 -7.97 6.27 20.69
N ILE A 307 -8.63 6.89 19.73
CA ILE A 307 -9.95 6.47 19.25
C ILE A 307 -9.86 6.20 17.76
N VAL A 308 -10.78 5.42 17.24
CA VAL A 308 -10.88 5.22 15.78
C VAL A 308 -11.03 6.57 15.08
N TRP A 309 -10.27 6.81 14.04
CA TRP A 309 -10.40 8.03 13.23
C TRP A 309 -11.75 8.06 12.53
N ASP A 310 -12.54 9.10 12.88
CA ASP A 310 -13.89 9.30 12.37
C ASP A 310 -14.21 10.81 12.31
N ASN A 311 -14.15 11.38 11.12
CA ASN A 311 -14.47 12.76 10.84
C ASN A 311 -15.62 12.88 9.82
N PRO A 312 -16.84 12.45 10.17
CA PRO A 312 -17.93 12.31 9.22
C PRO A 312 -18.38 13.66 8.61
N GLY A 313 -18.10 14.79 9.28
CA GLY A 313 -18.34 16.14 8.75
C GLY A 313 -17.54 16.46 7.50
N PHE A 314 -16.42 15.78 7.28
CA PHE A 314 -15.57 15.87 6.09
C PHE A 314 -15.74 14.67 5.16
N GLY A 315 -16.44 13.63 5.58
CA GLY A 315 -16.54 12.36 4.87
C GLY A 315 -15.28 11.50 5.00
N TRP A 316 -14.47 11.73 6.04
CA TRP A 316 -13.23 11.04 6.32
C TRP A 316 -13.37 10.12 7.53
N ALA A 317 -12.88 8.92 7.41
CA ALA A 317 -12.74 7.96 8.49
C ALA A 317 -11.80 6.83 8.04
N THR A 318 -11.24 6.09 8.99
CA THR A 318 -10.44 4.90 8.66
C THR A 318 -11.22 3.90 7.82
N GLY A 319 -10.61 3.38 6.78
CA GLY A 319 -11.11 2.19 6.10
C GLY A 319 -11.05 0.97 7.01
N GLY A 320 -11.79 -0.05 6.65
CA GLY A 320 -11.85 -1.31 7.38
C GLY A 320 -13.18 -2.03 7.16
N GLY A 321 -13.23 -3.29 7.55
CA GLY A 321 -14.39 -4.13 7.32
C GLY A 321 -14.04 -5.62 7.25
N VAL A 322 -14.92 -6.35 6.58
CA VAL A 322 -14.74 -7.78 6.26
C VAL A 322 -14.83 -7.95 4.76
N SER A 323 -13.76 -8.44 4.16
CA SER A 323 -13.63 -8.59 2.71
C SER A 323 -14.69 -9.51 2.12
N ASP A 324 -15.26 -9.08 0.98
CA ASP A 324 -16.15 -9.88 0.14
C ASP A 324 -15.39 -10.84 -0.79
N LEU A 325 -14.09 -10.56 -1.05
CA LEU A 325 -13.28 -11.29 -2.03
C LEU A 325 -12.33 -12.30 -1.40
N PHE A 326 -11.77 -11.98 -0.24
CA PHE A 326 -10.78 -12.82 0.42
C PHE A 326 -11.39 -13.55 1.61
N GLY A 327 -11.25 -14.87 1.63
CA GLY A 327 -11.70 -15.69 2.75
C GLY A 327 -10.90 -15.41 4.03
N LEU A 328 -11.49 -15.72 5.19
CA LEU A 328 -10.85 -15.55 6.50
C LEU A 328 -9.53 -16.34 6.57
N PRO A 329 -8.39 -15.67 6.76
CA PRO A 329 -7.11 -16.34 6.92
C PRO A 329 -7.06 -17.16 8.22
N SER A 330 -6.29 -18.23 8.21
CA SER A 330 -6.20 -19.12 9.38
C SER A 330 -5.70 -18.43 10.65
N TRP A 331 -4.88 -17.39 10.53
CA TRP A 331 -4.38 -16.62 11.69
C TRP A 331 -5.39 -15.65 12.27
N GLN A 332 -6.42 -15.24 11.53
CA GLN A 332 -7.54 -14.47 12.04
C GLN A 332 -8.65 -15.34 12.64
N ALA A 333 -8.60 -16.65 12.39
CA ALA A 333 -9.61 -17.56 12.94
C ALA A 333 -9.60 -17.54 14.47
N GLY A 334 -10.78 -17.29 15.06
CA GLY A 334 -10.94 -17.20 16.51
C GLY A 334 -10.48 -15.87 17.14
N LYS A 335 -10.14 -14.86 16.33
CA LYS A 335 -9.70 -13.54 16.83
C LYS A 335 -10.83 -12.51 16.93
N GLY A 336 -12.08 -12.89 16.68
CA GLY A 336 -13.23 -11.99 16.84
C GLY A 336 -13.69 -11.33 15.54
N VAL A 337 -13.12 -11.69 14.37
CA VAL A 337 -13.59 -11.16 13.08
C VAL A 337 -15.08 -11.43 12.92
N PRO A 338 -15.92 -10.39 12.78
CA PRO A 338 -17.37 -10.55 12.67
C PRO A 338 -17.81 -11.08 11.30
N ALA A 339 -19.08 -11.41 11.16
CA ALA A 339 -19.66 -11.61 9.84
C ALA A 339 -19.67 -10.28 9.05
N ASN A 340 -19.56 -10.39 7.72
CA ASN A 340 -19.65 -9.22 6.83
C ASN A 340 -20.97 -8.47 7.05
N ILE A 341 -20.88 -7.16 7.24
CA ILE A 341 -22.05 -6.33 7.60
C ILE A 341 -23.06 -6.20 6.45
N ASN A 342 -22.63 -6.45 5.21
CA ASN A 342 -23.50 -6.35 4.03
C ASN A 342 -24.55 -7.47 3.97
N ASP A 343 -24.22 -8.69 4.44
CA ASP A 343 -25.12 -9.85 4.39
C ASP A 343 -25.35 -10.50 5.79
N GLY A 344 -24.53 -10.16 6.78
CA GLY A 344 -24.61 -10.68 8.14
C GLY A 344 -24.26 -12.16 8.30
N VAL A 345 -23.71 -12.80 7.27
CA VAL A 345 -23.46 -14.25 7.22
C VAL A 345 -22.03 -14.60 6.78
N SER A 346 -21.55 -13.97 5.71
CA SER A 346 -20.23 -14.27 5.14
C SER A 346 -19.11 -13.92 6.11
N ILE A 347 -18.06 -14.74 6.13
CA ILE A 347 -16.86 -14.53 6.94
C ILE A 347 -15.69 -14.41 5.98
N GLY A 348 -15.08 -13.25 5.94
CA GLY A 348 -13.94 -12.92 5.09
C GLY A 348 -12.71 -12.46 5.88
N ARG A 349 -11.70 -12.03 5.15
CA ARG A 349 -10.52 -11.36 5.70
C ARG A 349 -10.96 -10.10 6.45
N GLY A 350 -10.64 -10.00 7.72
CA GLY A 350 -10.89 -8.80 8.53
C GLY A 350 -9.82 -7.72 8.29
N VAL A 351 -10.21 -6.48 8.08
CA VAL A 351 -9.38 -5.29 7.80
C VAL A 351 -9.73 -4.22 8.82
N PRO A 352 -8.72 -3.52 9.39
CA PRO A 352 -7.28 -3.64 9.22
C PRO A 352 -6.66 -4.72 10.13
N ASP A 353 -5.32 -4.88 10.04
CA ASP A 353 -4.57 -5.71 11.00
C ASP A 353 -4.13 -4.90 12.21
N VAL A 354 -3.64 -3.68 11.98
CA VAL A 354 -3.15 -2.73 12.97
C VAL A 354 -3.64 -1.33 12.65
N ALA A 355 -3.58 -0.41 13.60
CA ALA A 355 -3.95 0.98 13.38
C ALA A 355 -2.91 1.92 14.01
N GLY A 356 -2.91 3.19 13.57
CA GLY A 356 -2.07 4.24 14.11
C GLY A 356 -2.63 5.62 13.77
N ASN A 357 -1.97 6.69 14.28
CA ASN A 357 -2.44 8.06 14.07
C ASN A 357 -2.57 8.37 12.57
N ALA A 358 -3.78 8.73 12.16
CA ALA A 358 -4.14 9.04 10.78
C ALA A 358 -4.95 10.33 10.65
N ASP A 359 -5.56 10.82 11.74
CA ASP A 359 -6.43 11.98 11.68
C ASP A 359 -5.61 13.25 11.34
N PRO A 360 -5.90 13.96 10.24
CA PRO A 360 -5.20 15.21 9.94
C PRO A 360 -5.44 16.32 10.97
N HIS A 361 -6.35 16.15 11.93
CA HIS A 361 -6.49 17.08 13.09
C HIS A 361 -5.36 16.89 14.11
N THR A 362 -4.78 15.72 14.17
CA THR A 362 -3.61 15.34 14.97
C THR A 362 -2.50 14.83 14.03
N GLY A 363 -2.40 15.46 12.85
CA GLY A 363 -1.66 14.95 11.70
C GLY A 363 -0.16 15.21 11.77
N TYR A 364 0.48 14.79 10.70
CA TYR A 364 1.92 14.85 10.51
C TYR A 364 2.33 16.16 9.85
N LYS A 365 3.29 16.85 10.46
CA LYS A 365 3.89 18.04 9.89
C LYS A 365 4.92 17.63 8.86
N VAL A 366 4.72 18.04 7.63
CA VAL A 366 5.53 17.67 6.46
C VAL A 366 5.87 18.90 5.60
N VAL A 367 6.81 18.75 4.68
CA VAL A 367 7.17 19.78 3.69
C VAL A 367 6.77 19.30 2.30
N VAL A 368 5.88 20.03 1.64
CA VAL A 368 5.39 19.70 0.30
C VAL A 368 5.54 20.95 -0.57
N ASP A 369 6.20 20.84 -1.73
CA ASP A 369 6.39 21.91 -2.71
C ASP A 369 6.97 23.19 -2.08
N GLY A 370 7.92 23.06 -1.15
CA GLY A 370 8.56 24.16 -0.43
C GLY A 370 7.71 24.77 0.70
N HIS A 371 6.59 24.15 1.08
CA HIS A 371 5.68 24.64 2.09
C HIS A 371 5.46 23.64 3.22
N TRP A 372 5.46 24.12 4.46
CA TRP A 372 5.03 23.32 5.59
C TRP A 372 3.52 23.14 5.57
N THR A 373 3.08 21.92 5.68
CA THR A 373 1.67 21.53 5.75
C THR A 373 1.44 20.50 6.86
N VAL A 374 0.19 20.21 7.18
CA VAL A 374 -0.19 19.12 8.08
C VAL A 374 -1.07 18.15 7.30
N GLU A 375 -0.64 16.93 7.23
CA GLU A 375 -1.27 15.88 6.47
C GLU A 375 -1.58 14.67 7.36
N GLY A 376 -2.47 13.81 6.91
CA GLY A 376 -2.87 12.61 7.60
C GLY A 376 -3.53 11.65 6.61
N GLY A 377 -4.29 10.73 7.11
CA GLY A 377 -4.83 9.61 6.36
C GLY A 377 -4.13 8.31 6.74
N THR A 378 -4.69 7.21 6.32
CA THR A 378 -4.05 5.90 6.54
C THR A 378 -2.74 5.75 5.77
N SER A 379 -2.50 6.65 4.80
CA SER A 379 -1.20 6.85 4.12
C SER A 379 -0.06 7.18 5.07
N ALA A 380 -0.30 7.86 6.18
CA ALA A 380 0.74 8.12 7.18
C ALA A 380 1.09 6.86 8.01
N VAL A 381 0.14 5.94 8.16
CA VAL A 381 0.30 4.76 9.04
C VAL A 381 1.12 3.66 8.37
N ALA A 382 0.95 3.44 7.08
CA ALA A 382 1.73 2.44 6.34
C ALA A 382 3.23 2.75 6.37
N PRO A 383 3.72 3.96 6.02
CA PRO A 383 5.13 4.31 6.09
C PRO A 383 5.65 4.41 7.54
N LEU A 384 4.83 4.81 8.52
CA LEU A 384 5.19 4.80 9.94
C LEU A 384 5.61 3.38 10.38
N TYR A 385 4.76 2.41 10.12
CA TYR A 385 5.05 1.01 10.45
C TYR A 385 6.05 0.36 9.50
N ALA A 386 6.21 0.85 8.27
CA ALA A 386 7.31 0.42 7.40
C ALA A 386 8.67 0.83 7.97
N GLY A 387 8.78 2.04 8.53
CA GLY A 387 9.93 2.47 9.31
C GLY A 387 10.19 1.55 10.52
N LEU A 388 9.14 1.23 11.30
CA LEU A 388 9.28 0.27 12.41
C LEU A 388 9.80 -1.09 11.93
N MET A 389 9.28 -1.63 10.83
CA MET A 389 9.77 -2.90 10.29
C MET A 389 11.24 -2.82 9.86
N ALA A 390 11.71 -1.66 9.38
CA ALA A 390 13.14 -1.45 9.08
C ALA A 390 14.00 -1.47 10.36
N LEU A 391 13.54 -0.84 11.45
CA LEU A 391 14.20 -0.89 12.76
C LEU A 391 14.28 -2.35 13.30
N LEU A 392 13.18 -3.09 13.20
CA LEU A 392 13.13 -4.48 13.62
C LEU A 392 14.06 -5.37 12.76
N ASN A 393 14.07 -5.19 11.44
CA ASN A 393 14.97 -5.90 10.53
C ASN A 393 16.44 -5.65 10.89
N GLN A 394 16.82 -4.42 11.25
CA GLN A 394 18.17 -4.11 11.74
C GLN A 394 18.45 -4.84 13.07
N SER A 395 17.50 -4.79 14.01
CA SER A 395 17.66 -5.43 15.34
C SER A 395 17.90 -6.93 15.22
N PHE A 396 17.19 -7.60 14.31
CA PHE A 396 17.35 -9.05 14.07
C PHE A 396 18.50 -9.40 13.13
N GLY A 397 19.00 -8.44 12.33
CA GLY A 397 20.03 -8.66 11.32
C GLY A 397 19.53 -9.46 10.10
N PHE A 398 18.22 -9.60 9.92
CA PHE A 398 17.59 -10.22 8.75
C PHE A 398 16.16 -9.70 8.54
N PRO A 399 15.63 -9.74 7.29
CA PRO A 399 14.25 -9.35 6.98
C PRO A 399 13.23 -10.27 7.65
N LEU A 400 12.22 -9.69 8.30
CA LEU A 400 11.12 -10.43 8.93
C LEU A 400 10.16 -11.06 7.89
N GLY A 401 10.00 -10.42 6.73
CA GLY A 401 9.19 -10.95 5.63
C GLY A 401 7.70 -10.98 5.92
N PHE A 402 7.02 -12.04 5.49
CA PHE A 402 5.58 -12.20 5.72
C PHE A 402 5.29 -12.53 7.17
N ILE A 403 5.24 -11.50 8.00
CA ILE A 403 5.10 -11.60 9.46
C ILE A 403 3.63 -11.61 9.93
N THR A 404 2.66 -11.26 9.08
CA THR A 404 1.25 -11.12 9.47
C THR A 404 0.70 -12.30 10.31
N PRO A 405 0.93 -13.57 9.96
CA PRO A 405 0.47 -14.67 10.81
C PRO A 405 1.10 -14.66 12.20
N PHE A 406 2.33 -14.17 12.31
CA PHE A 406 3.06 -14.16 13.58
C PHE A 406 2.54 -13.05 14.49
N ILE A 407 2.29 -11.83 13.98
CA ILE A 407 1.73 -10.75 14.81
C ILE A 407 0.37 -11.12 15.40
N TYR A 408 -0.45 -11.90 14.71
CA TYR A 408 -1.70 -12.43 15.24
C TYR A 408 -1.50 -13.47 16.36
N SER A 409 -0.36 -14.15 16.40
CA SER A 409 -0.02 -15.05 17.52
C SER A 409 0.35 -14.29 18.80
N LEU A 410 0.74 -13.02 18.65
CA LEU A 410 1.08 -12.11 19.76
C LEU A 410 -0.14 -11.35 20.31
N TYR A 411 -1.33 -11.66 19.83
CA TYR A 411 -2.57 -11.13 20.40
C TYR A 411 -2.61 -11.41 21.90
N GLU A 412 -2.91 -10.39 22.71
CA GLU A 412 -2.93 -10.45 24.17
C GLU A 412 -1.54 -10.51 24.88
N THR A 413 -0.42 -10.33 24.19
CA THR A 413 0.92 -10.32 24.84
C THR A 413 1.38 -8.92 25.28
N GLY A 414 0.63 -7.86 24.92
CA GLY A 414 1.01 -6.47 25.15
C GLY A 414 1.83 -5.83 24.02
N ALA A 415 2.06 -6.54 22.91
CA ALA A 415 2.64 -5.98 21.71
C ALA A 415 1.72 -4.97 20.99
N PHE A 416 0.44 -4.96 21.37
CA PHE A 416 -0.57 -4.07 20.81
C PHE A 416 -1.34 -3.38 21.93
N VAL A 417 -1.71 -2.13 21.71
CA VAL A 417 -2.60 -1.34 22.56
C VAL A 417 -3.96 -1.28 21.89
N ASP A 418 -4.96 -1.86 22.55
CA ASP A 418 -6.31 -2.00 22.00
C ASP A 418 -7.03 -0.66 21.90
N VAL A 419 -7.66 -0.38 20.74
CA VAL A 419 -8.44 0.83 20.47
C VAL A 419 -9.92 0.48 20.53
N THR A 420 -10.58 0.84 21.63
CA THR A 420 -11.91 0.31 21.98
C THR A 420 -13.07 1.26 21.73
N LYS A 421 -12.83 2.43 21.15
CA LYS A 421 -13.84 3.49 20.98
C LYS A 421 -13.82 4.03 19.55
N GLY A 422 -15.02 4.36 19.05
CA GLY A 422 -15.22 4.98 17.76
C GLY A 422 -15.88 4.04 16.74
N THR A 423 -15.97 4.51 15.52
CA THR A 423 -16.63 3.82 14.40
C THR A 423 -15.99 4.26 13.09
N ASN A 424 -16.07 3.44 12.06
CA ASN A 424 -15.67 3.83 10.72
C ASN A 424 -16.86 4.09 9.77
N GLN A 425 -18.06 4.29 10.32
CA GLN A 425 -19.27 4.45 9.54
C GLN A 425 -19.31 5.79 8.79
N ILE A 426 -19.43 5.72 7.46
CA ILE A 426 -19.77 6.89 6.62
C ILE A 426 -21.13 6.64 5.97
N TYR A 427 -22.12 7.42 6.40
CA TYR A 427 -23.48 7.30 5.90
C TYR A 427 -23.56 7.53 4.37
N PRO A 428 -24.37 6.76 3.57
CA PRO A 428 -25.41 5.83 4.04
C PRO A 428 -24.94 4.38 4.24
N ALA A 429 -23.67 4.06 4.08
CA ALA A 429 -23.18 2.71 4.29
C ALA A 429 -23.26 2.31 5.77
N PRO A 430 -23.49 1.02 6.08
CA PRO A 430 -23.29 0.51 7.43
C PRO A 430 -21.79 0.52 7.76
N GLY A 431 -21.44 0.67 9.04
CA GLY A 431 -20.06 0.65 9.49
C GLY A 431 -19.86 -0.26 10.68
N TYR A 432 -18.60 -0.44 11.03
CA TYR A 432 -18.20 -1.22 12.19
C TYR A 432 -17.90 -0.28 13.37
N SER A 433 -17.96 -0.81 14.57
CA SER A 433 -17.59 -0.08 15.79
C SER A 433 -16.43 -0.78 16.47
N ALA A 434 -15.54 0.01 17.05
CA ALA A 434 -14.46 -0.51 17.87
C ALA A 434 -15.01 -1.13 19.18
N GLY A 435 -14.28 -2.08 19.69
CA GLY A 435 -14.61 -2.80 20.92
C GLY A 435 -13.38 -3.48 21.52
N ALA A 436 -13.54 -4.20 22.59
CA ALA A 436 -12.43 -4.92 23.19
C ALA A 436 -11.97 -6.07 22.29
N GLY A 437 -10.68 -6.15 22.05
CA GLY A 437 -10.05 -7.13 21.19
C GLY A 437 -10.05 -6.72 19.72
N TRP A 438 -9.90 -7.69 18.81
CA TRP A 438 -9.86 -7.38 17.38
C TRP A 438 -11.21 -6.82 16.89
N ASP A 439 -11.19 -5.72 16.19
CA ASP A 439 -12.36 -5.15 15.51
C ASP A 439 -12.03 -4.66 14.08
N ALA A 440 -13.08 -4.43 13.29
CA ALA A 440 -12.95 -4.08 11.89
C ALA A 440 -12.74 -2.55 11.64
N CYS A 441 -12.29 -1.82 12.64
CA CYS A 441 -11.89 -0.41 12.56
C CYS A 441 -10.40 -0.23 12.86
N SER A 442 -9.86 -0.98 13.83
CA SER A 442 -8.50 -0.81 14.35
C SER A 442 -7.67 -2.11 14.37
N GLY A 443 -8.27 -3.24 14.00
CA GLY A 443 -7.57 -4.53 13.98
C GLY A 443 -7.15 -4.97 15.39
N LEU A 444 -5.86 -5.29 15.55
CA LEU A 444 -5.22 -5.59 16.84
C LEU A 444 -4.96 -4.32 17.67
N GLY A 445 -5.24 -3.13 17.12
CA GLY A 445 -4.92 -1.85 17.71
C GLY A 445 -3.56 -1.30 17.30
N ARG A 446 -3.03 -0.36 18.08
CA ARG A 446 -1.76 0.30 17.88
C ARG A 446 -0.59 -0.61 18.27
N ILE A 447 0.46 -0.63 17.46
CA ILE A 447 1.69 -1.37 17.79
C ILE A 447 2.46 -0.62 18.90
N ASP A 448 2.84 -1.34 19.95
CA ASP A 448 3.91 -0.95 20.87
C ASP A 448 5.22 -1.53 20.35
N GLY A 449 6.10 -0.67 19.83
CA GLY A 449 7.29 -1.11 19.09
C GLY A 449 8.29 -1.87 19.98
N LYS A 450 8.48 -1.46 21.23
CA LYS A 450 9.38 -2.08 22.18
C LYS A 450 8.88 -3.45 22.62
N ASN A 451 7.59 -3.55 22.92
CA ASN A 451 6.98 -4.82 23.30
C ASN A 451 6.95 -5.77 22.10
N LEU A 452 6.64 -5.28 20.90
CA LEU A 452 6.71 -6.10 19.69
C LEU A 452 8.12 -6.67 19.48
N LEU A 453 9.17 -5.85 19.60
CA LEU A 453 10.56 -6.32 19.49
C LEU A 453 10.87 -7.40 20.55
N ALA A 454 10.42 -7.22 21.79
CA ALA A 454 10.64 -8.17 22.87
C ALA A 454 9.93 -9.52 22.62
N GLU A 455 8.70 -9.48 22.13
CA GLU A 455 7.91 -10.69 21.84
C GLU A 455 8.40 -11.44 20.58
N LEU A 456 9.05 -10.75 19.66
CA LEU A 456 9.67 -11.33 18.46
C LEU A 456 11.06 -11.94 18.77
N SER A 457 11.71 -11.56 19.90
CA SER A 457 13.07 -12.02 20.30
C SER A 457 13.03 -13.35 21.01
#